data_9f62637f8ca7aa9beed75f98252f8610
#
_entry.id   9f62637f8ca7aa9beed75f98252f8610
#
_cell.length_a   1.000
_cell.length_b   1.000
_cell.length_c   1.000
_cell.angle_alpha   90.00
_cell.angle_beta   90.00
_cell.angle_gamma   90.00
#
_symmetry.space_group_name_H-M   'P 1'
#
loop_
_entity.id
_entity.type
_entity.pdbx_description
1 polymer ?
#
loop_
_entity_poly.entity_id
_entity_poly.type
_entity_poly.pdbx_seq_one_letter_code
_entity_poly.pdbx_strand_id
1 'polypeptide(L)'
;SPVKLSVVQRATEPAAPSSPKVTLYLAIGLVGGLVLGIFATLIRDLMTTRVEEASDLQDIINAPIMGRIPADDSLKDNRPIVVSAPSSRIAEEFRRIRTNLSFTSKIEGSDARMIVITSCDPFDGKTTVSVNLAAALAENGAKVLLIDADLRHPFVADRLGLEGGAGLAHVLSGQAMVKDVVQRYWKPNLHIMPAGPKPPNAS
;
A
#
# COMPACT_ATOMS: atom_id res chain seq x y z
N SER A 1 -86.78 7.17 -50.59
CA SER A 1 -85.62 8.08 -50.72
C SER A 1 -84.37 7.24 -50.77
N PRO A 2 -83.56 7.31 -51.84
CA PRO A 2 -82.33 6.55 -51.91
C PRO A 2 -81.22 7.19 -51.01
N VAL A 3 -80.68 6.40 -50.12
CA VAL A 3 -79.53 6.82 -49.29
C VAL A 3 -78.28 6.88 -50.21
N LYS A 4 -77.73 8.07 -50.41
CA LYS A 4 -76.51 8.26 -51.14
C LYS A 4 -75.37 8.01 -50.16
N LEU A 5 -74.70 6.85 -50.29
CA LEU A 5 -73.41 6.58 -49.61
C LEU A 5 -72.29 7.31 -50.37
N SER A 6 -71.69 8.28 -49.75
CA SER A 6 -70.50 8.91 -50.29
C SER A 6 -69.23 8.38 -49.53
N VAL A 7 -68.27 7.88 -50.28
CA VAL A 7 -66.95 7.50 -49.72
C VAL A 7 -66.19 8.78 -49.50
N VAL A 8 -66.02 9.16 -48.23
CA VAL A 8 -65.38 10.42 -47.86
C VAL A 8 -63.86 10.31 -47.95
N GLN A 9 -63.29 9.10 -47.70
CA GLN A 9 -61.84 8.90 -47.81
C GLN A 9 -61.54 7.42 -48.10
N ARG A 10 -60.71 7.16 -49.09
CA ARG A 10 -60.18 5.80 -49.29
C ARG A 10 -59.07 5.53 -48.28
N ALA A 11 -59.11 4.36 -47.63
CA ALA A 11 -58.02 3.90 -46.79
C ALA A 11 -56.77 3.68 -47.65
N THR A 12 -55.69 4.36 -47.33
CA THR A 12 -54.36 4.11 -47.88
C THR A 12 -53.59 3.15 -47.01
N GLU A 13 -52.92 2.18 -47.61
CA GLU A 13 -52.06 1.26 -46.87
C GLU A 13 -50.90 2.06 -46.24
N PRO A 14 -50.56 1.85 -44.95
CA PRO A 14 -49.49 2.54 -44.30
C PRO A 14 -48.16 2.13 -44.94
N ALA A 15 -47.37 3.09 -45.41
CA ALA A 15 -46.08 2.89 -46.08
C ALA A 15 -44.95 2.44 -45.09
N ALA A 16 -45.20 2.48 -43.82
CA ALA A 16 -44.21 2.04 -42.79
C ALA A 16 -44.95 1.51 -41.54
N PRO A 17 -44.37 0.55 -40.82
CA PRO A 17 -44.91 0.02 -39.57
C PRO A 17 -44.99 1.12 -38.51
N SER A 18 -46.14 1.30 -37.89
CA SER A 18 -46.40 2.33 -36.87
C SER A 18 -45.83 1.93 -35.47
N SER A 19 -45.45 0.67 -35.30
CA SER A 19 -44.90 0.10 -34.05
C SER A 19 -44.06 -1.16 -34.39
N PRO A 20 -42.94 -1.42 -33.67
CA PRO A 20 -42.29 -0.60 -32.67
C PRO A 20 -41.46 0.56 -33.27
N LYS A 21 -41.40 1.70 -32.58
CA LYS A 21 -40.54 2.83 -32.95
C LYS A 21 -39.11 2.52 -32.56
N VAL A 22 -38.40 1.71 -33.34
CA VAL A 22 -37.04 1.19 -33.04
C VAL A 22 -36.05 2.28 -32.69
N THR A 23 -36.06 3.40 -33.42
CA THR A 23 -35.18 4.54 -33.18
C THR A 23 -35.41 5.15 -31.78
N LEU A 24 -36.67 5.26 -31.34
CA LEU A 24 -37.00 5.79 -30.02
C LEU A 24 -36.51 4.85 -28.91
N TYR A 25 -36.73 3.54 -29.05
CA TYR A 25 -36.27 2.57 -28.07
C TYR A 25 -34.77 2.48 -27.98
N LEU A 26 -34.05 2.57 -29.10
CA LEU A 26 -32.57 2.66 -29.12
C LEU A 26 -32.06 3.93 -28.44
N ALA A 27 -32.71 5.07 -28.69
CA ALA A 27 -32.31 6.32 -28.03
C ALA A 27 -32.52 6.25 -26.51
N ILE A 28 -33.69 5.73 -26.06
CA ILE A 28 -33.96 5.57 -24.63
C ILE A 28 -32.98 4.57 -23.98
N GLY A 29 -32.69 3.45 -24.66
CA GLY A 29 -31.73 2.46 -24.20
C GLY A 29 -30.32 3.02 -24.05
N LEU A 30 -29.88 3.83 -25.02
CA LEU A 30 -28.56 4.46 -25.00
C LEU A 30 -28.45 5.49 -23.86
N VAL A 31 -29.45 6.36 -23.71
CA VAL A 31 -29.46 7.36 -22.63
C VAL A 31 -29.56 6.68 -21.27
N GLY A 32 -30.46 5.70 -21.13
CA GLY A 32 -30.61 4.93 -19.88
C GLY A 32 -29.34 4.17 -19.49
N GLY A 33 -28.68 3.53 -20.46
CA GLY A 33 -27.41 2.84 -20.26
C GLY A 33 -26.27 3.79 -19.83
N LEU A 34 -26.22 4.97 -20.43
CA LEU A 34 -25.22 5.99 -20.11
C LEU A 34 -25.42 6.53 -18.68
N VAL A 35 -26.65 6.84 -18.29
CA VAL A 35 -26.99 7.28 -16.93
C VAL A 35 -26.67 6.20 -15.90
N LEU A 36 -27.05 4.95 -16.15
CA LEU A 36 -26.73 3.83 -15.24
C LEU A 36 -25.21 3.60 -15.14
N GLY A 37 -24.47 3.72 -16.24
CA GLY A 37 -23.01 3.60 -16.26
C GLY A 37 -22.32 4.67 -15.42
N ILE A 38 -22.75 5.92 -15.55
CA ILE A 38 -22.24 7.03 -14.72
C ILE A 38 -22.55 6.79 -13.26
N PHE A 39 -23.79 6.38 -12.94
CA PHE A 39 -24.22 6.15 -11.57
C PHE A 39 -23.44 4.99 -10.91
N ALA A 40 -23.22 3.90 -11.65
CA ALA A 40 -22.43 2.77 -11.20
C ALA A 40 -20.96 3.17 -10.94
N THR A 41 -20.40 4.02 -11.79
CA THR A 41 -19.03 4.54 -11.62
C THR A 41 -18.91 5.42 -10.38
N LEU A 42 -19.88 6.31 -10.14
CA LEU A 42 -19.92 7.17 -8.96
C LEU A 42 -20.06 6.35 -7.67
N ILE A 43 -20.95 5.33 -7.67
CA ILE A 43 -21.09 4.44 -6.51
C ILE A 43 -19.76 3.71 -6.23
N ARG A 44 -19.13 3.19 -7.26
CA ARG A 44 -17.85 2.50 -7.14
C ARG A 44 -16.76 3.43 -6.57
N ASP A 45 -16.72 4.67 -7.01
CA ASP A 45 -15.78 5.69 -6.54
C ASP A 45 -16.02 6.04 -5.06
N LEU A 46 -17.28 6.25 -4.68
CA LEU A 46 -17.68 6.48 -3.30
C LEU A 46 -17.42 5.29 -2.36
N MET A 47 -17.49 4.06 -2.88
CA MET A 47 -17.19 2.84 -2.11
C MET A 47 -15.68 2.55 -2.01
N THR A 48 -14.86 3.19 -2.84
CA THR A 48 -13.41 3.05 -2.80
C THR A 48 -12.84 4.05 -1.78
N THR A 49 -12.90 3.69 -0.51
CA THR A 49 -12.28 4.45 0.59
C THR A 49 -10.76 4.29 0.55
N ARG A 50 -10.14 4.71 -0.53
CA ARG A 50 -8.68 4.82 -0.55
C ARG A 50 -8.31 6.20 -0.04
N VAL A 51 -7.48 6.24 0.97
CA VAL A 51 -6.83 7.46 1.42
C VAL A 51 -5.89 7.91 0.29
N GLU A 52 -6.31 8.87 -0.52
CA GLU A 52 -5.52 9.36 -1.66
C GLU A 52 -4.58 10.49 -1.28
N GLU A 53 -4.94 11.27 -0.26
CA GLU A 53 -4.13 12.38 0.21
C GLU A 53 -3.65 12.19 1.66
N ALA A 54 -2.40 12.60 1.88
CA ALA A 54 -1.81 12.60 3.21
C ALA A 54 -2.52 13.56 4.19
N SER A 55 -3.21 14.59 3.66
CA SER A 55 -4.07 15.53 4.40
C SER A 55 -5.22 14.84 5.11
N ASP A 56 -5.85 13.84 4.47
CA ASP A 56 -7.01 13.12 5.01
C ASP A 56 -6.64 12.33 6.29
N LEU A 57 -5.38 11.88 6.36
CA LEU A 57 -4.86 11.19 7.55
C LEU A 57 -4.57 12.16 8.69
N GLN A 58 -4.12 13.38 8.42
CA GLN A 58 -3.79 14.36 9.47
C GLN A 58 -5.02 14.79 10.26
N ASP A 59 -6.17 14.87 9.61
CA ASP A 59 -7.44 15.24 10.24
C ASP A 59 -8.01 14.12 11.13
N ILE A 60 -7.63 12.87 10.85
CA ILE A 60 -8.11 11.68 11.58
C ILE A 60 -7.13 11.28 12.69
N ILE A 61 -5.84 11.37 12.41
CA ILE A 61 -4.77 10.92 13.31
C ILE A 61 -3.99 12.17 13.73
N ASN A 62 -4.05 12.55 15.00
CA ASN A 62 -3.26 13.66 15.53
C ASN A 62 -1.76 13.31 15.60
N ALA A 63 -1.20 12.87 14.49
CA ALA A 63 0.20 12.46 14.34
C ALA A 63 0.82 13.06 13.08
N PRO A 64 2.09 13.50 13.12
CA PRO A 64 2.76 14.06 11.98
C PRO A 64 3.03 13.01 10.91
N ILE A 65 2.83 13.37 9.64
CA ILE A 65 3.24 12.56 8.50
C ILE A 65 4.75 12.69 8.31
N MET A 66 5.48 11.61 8.52
CA MET A 66 6.93 11.59 8.43
C MET A 66 7.45 11.59 7.00
N GLY A 67 6.68 11.03 6.06
CA GLY A 67 7.02 11.01 4.64
C GLY A 67 6.03 10.19 3.82
N ARG A 68 6.20 10.27 2.49
CA ARG A 68 5.37 9.55 1.52
C ARG A 68 6.28 8.77 0.58
N ILE A 69 6.15 7.46 0.60
CA ILE A 69 6.91 6.58 -0.27
C ILE A 69 5.98 6.08 -1.38
N PRO A 70 6.21 6.46 -2.64
CA PRO A 70 5.41 5.96 -3.74
C PRO A 70 5.65 4.47 -3.96
N ALA A 71 4.63 3.77 -4.45
CA ALA A 71 4.81 2.41 -4.93
C ALA A 71 5.71 2.41 -6.17
N ASP A 72 6.78 1.63 -6.13
CA ASP A 72 7.76 1.53 -7.22
C ASP A 72 8.36 0.11 -7.26
N ASP A 73 8.59 -0.37 -8.47
CA ASP A 73 9.15 -1.72 -8.66
C ASP A 73 10.58 -1.86 -8.12
N SER A 74 11.34 -0.79 -8.07
CA SER A 74 12.68 -0.78 -7.47
C SER A 74 12.69 -1.12 -5.97
N LEU A 75 11.55 -0.94 -5.29
CA LEU A 75 11.38 -1.33 -3.89
C LEU A 75 11.19 -2.85 -3.72
N LYS A 76 11.00 -3.61 -4.78
CA LYS A 76 10.90 -5.07 -4.75
C LYS A 76 12.26 -5.76 -4.72
N ASP A 77 13.33 -5.02 -5.00
CA ASP A 77 14.70 -5.54 -4.97
C ASP A 77 15.08 -6.02 -3.56
N ASN A 78 15.93 -7.03 -3.49
CA ASN A 78 16.43 -7.60 -2.23
C ASN A 78 17.38 -6.67 -1.47
N ARG A 79 17.84 -5.59 -2.09
CA ARG A 79 18.69 -4.58 -1.46
C ARG A 79 17.89 -3.33 -1.09
N PRO A 80 18.21 -2.68 0.04
CA PRO A 80 17.65 -1.37 0.33
C PRO A 80 17.96 -0.39 -0.80
N ILE A 81 16.98 0.45 -1.17
CA ILE A 81 17.09 1.40 -2.29
C ILE A 81 18.23 2.41 -2.08
N VAL A 82 18.52 2.79 -0.84
CA VAL A 82 19.67 3.65 -0.51
C VAL A 82 21.03 3.00 -0.80
N VAL A 83 21.03 1.67 -0.96
CA VAL A 83 22.23 0.89 -1.31
C VAL A 83 22.28 0.62 -2.80
N SER A 84 21.16 0.17 -3.39
CA SER A 84 21.08 -0.25 -4.80
C SER A 84 20.98 0.93 -5.77
N ALA A 85 20.27 1.99 -5.38
CA ALA A 85 20.08 3.20 -6.19
C ALA A 85 20.13 4.48 -5.33
N PRO A 86 21.30 4.85 -4.78
CA PRO A 86 21.43 5.93 -3.77
C PRO A 86 21.02 7.31 -4.29
N SER A 87 21.07 7.54 -5.60
CA SER A 87 20.66 8.80 -6.23
C SER A 87 19.20 8.82 -6.66
N SER A 88 18.42 7.79 -6.35
CA SER A 88 17.01 7.72 -6.72
C SER A 88 16.16 8.65 -5.86
N ARG A 89 15.03 9.11 -6.44
CA ARG A 89 14.02 9.89 -5.72
C ARG A 89 13.51 9.17 -4.47
N ILE A 90 13.37 7.85 -4.55
CA ILE A 90 12.87 7.04 -3.43
C ILE A 90 13.89 6.97 -2.31
N ALA A 91 15.19 6.82 -2.62
CA ALA A 91 16.25 6.88 -1.61
C ALA A 91 16.21 8.23 -0.87
N GLU A 92 15.93 9.32 -1.58
CA GLU A 92 15.83 10.64 -0.98
C GLU A 92 14.60 10.78 -0.07
N GLU A 93 13.48 10.14 -0.39
CA GLU A 93 12.32 10.10 0.51
C GLU A 93 12.65 9.37 1.82
N PHE A 94 13.42 8.28 1.80
CA PHE A 94 13.88 7.63 3.03
C PHE A 94 14.84 8.52 3.84
N ARG A 95 15.70 9.29 3.20
CA ARG A 95 16.56 10.27 3.89
C ARG A 95 15.74 11.40 4.53
N ARG A 96 14.67 11.83 3.86
CA ARG A 96 13.70 12.78 4.43
C ARG A 96 13.01 12.23 5.67
N ILE A 97 12.48 11.00 5.60
CA ILE A 97 11.87 10.35 6.76
C ILE A 97 12.86 10.25 7.92
N ARG A 98 14.10 9.84 7.66
CA ARG A 98 15.18 9.85 8.65
C ARG A 98 15.36 11.22 9.31
N THR A 99 15.40 12.28 8.50
CA THR A 99 15.55 13.65 8.99
C THR A 99 14.36 14.05 9.86
N ASN A 100 13.13 13.81 9.42
CA ASN A 100 11.93 14.10 10.19
C ASN A 100 11.90 13.33 11.52
N LEU A 101 12.30 12.07 11.52
CA LEU A 101 12.45 11.27 12.74
C LEU A 101 13.51 11.85 13.70
N SER A 102 14.53 12.54 13.21
CA SER A 102 15.54 13.14 14.07
C SER A 102 15.01 14.27 14.95
N PHE A 103 13.92 14.92 14.52
CA PHE A 103 13.23 15.96 15.28
C PHE A 103 12.18 15.42 16.25
N THR A 104 11.83 14.14 16.17
CA THR A 104 10.91 13.52 17.11
C THR A 104 11.60 13.33 18.45
N SER A 105 10.86 13.53 19.53
CA SER A 105 11.37 13.52 20.92
C SER A 105 12.21 12.28 21.22
N LYS A 106 13.37 12.49 21.83
CA LYS A 106 14.19 11.42 22.40
C LYS A 106 13.51 10.92 23.68
N ILE A 107 13.68 9.64 23.99
CA ILE A 107 13.31 9.10 25.30
C ILE A 107 14.20 9.79 26.33
N GLU A 108 13.61 10.43 27.33
CA GLU A 108 14.38 11.06 28.39
C GLU A 108 15.33 10.06 29.07
N GLY A 109 16.60 10.45 29.19
CA GLY A 109 17.63 9.64 29.85
C GLY A 109 18.27 8.54 29.00
N SER A 110 17.98 8.45 27.71
CA SER A 110 18.61 7.47 26.80
C SER A 110 19.10 8.10 25.52
N ASP A 111 20.34 7.78 25.11
CA ASP A 111 20.86 8.11 23.78
C ASP A 111 20.29 7.18 22.68
N ALA A 112 19.66 6.06 23.06
CA ALA A 112 19.05 5.13 22.15
C ALA A 112 17.60 5.50 21.85
N ARG A 113 17.15 5.28 20.61
CA ARG A 113 15.76 5.41 20.20
C ARG A 113 15.24 4.05 19.77
N MET A 114 14.03 3.72 20.20
CA MET A 114 13.31 2.56 19.71
C MET A 114 12.21 3.04 18.76
N ILE A 115 12.23 2.54 17.54
CA ILE A 115 11.25 2.83 16.50
C ILE A 115 10.52 1.54 16.16
N VAL A 116 9.21 1.52 16.30
CA VAL A 116 8.36 0.39 15.92
C VAL A 116 7.65 0.75 14.62
N ILE A 117 7.76 -0.12 13.61
CA ILE A 117 7.09 0.02 12.32
C ILE A 117 6.01 -1.05 12.23
N THR A 118 4.77 -0.62 12.08
CA THR A 118 3.61 -1.48 11.95
C THR A 118 2.72 -1.03 10.78
N SER A 119 1.73 -1.82 10.42
CA SER A 119 0.69 -1.48 9.43
C SER A 119 -0.62 -2.15 9.79
N CYS A 120 -1.71 -1.69 9.15
CA CYS A 120 -3.04 -2.23 9.37
C CYS A 120 -3.22 -3.59 8.70
N ASP A 121 -2.67 -3.75 7.49
CA ASP A 121 -2.85 -4.94 6.68
C ASP A 121 -1.52 -5.67 6.37
N PRO A 122 -1.58 -6.97 6.08
CA PRO A 122 -0.46 -7.70 5.51
C PRO A 122 -0.04 -7.09 4.16
N PHE A 123 1.25 -7.10 3.89
CA PHE A 123 1.84 -6.61 2.62
C PHE A 123 1.80 -5.09 2.39
N ASP A 124 1.43 -4.28 3.38
CA ASP A 124 1.49 -2.80 3.32
C ASP A 124 2.91 -2.22 3.25
N GLY A 125 3.91 -3.06 3.14
CA GLY A 125 5.30 -2.63 2.99
C GLY A 125 6.07 -2.41 4.28
N LYS A 126 5.61 -2.92 5.43
CA LYS A 126 6.33 -2.85 6.73
C LYS A 126 7.82 -3.16 6.61
N THR A 127 8.13 -4.35 6.08
CA THR A 127 9.51 -4.81 5.92
C THR A 127 10.30 -3.91 4.96
N THR A 128 9.68 -3.48 3.86
CA THR A 128 10.30 -2.58 2.90
C THR A 128 10.68 -1.25 3.54
N VAL A 129 9.76 -0.66 4.32
CA VAL A 129 10.01 0.60 5.02
C VAL A 129 11.07 0.41 6.10
N SER A 130 10.98 -0.66 6.90
CA SER A 130 11.92 -0.93 8.00
C SER A 130 13.35 -1.10 7.51
N VAL A 131 13.55 -1.90 6.48
CA VAL A 131 14.86 -2.19 5.89
C VAL A 131 15.49 -0.93 5.28
N ASN A 132 14.71 -0.16 4.53
CA ASN A 132 15.20 1.05 3.88
C ASN A 132 15.49 2.17 4.88
N LEU A 133 14.65 2.33 5.90
CA LEU A 133 14.87 3.31 6.94
C LEU A 133 16.09 2.96 7.79
N ALA A 134 16.26 1.68 8.16
CA ALA A 134 17.46 1.21 8.87
C ALA A 134 18.74 1.50 8.07
N ALA A 135 18.72 1.24 6.76
CA ALA A 135 19.82 1.56 5.88
C ALA A 135 20.10 3.07 5.79
N ALA A 136 19.04 3.90 5.67
CA ALA A 136 19.18 5.36 5.64
C ALA A 136 19.73 5.94 6.95
N LEU A 137 19.35 5.37 8.10
CA LEU A 137 19.89 5.73 9.41
C LEU A 137 21.38 5.36 9.51
N ALA A 138 21.74 4.15 9.09
CA ALA A 138 23.11 3.67 9.08
C ALA A 138 24.01 4.43 8.10
N GLU A 139 23.46 4.84 6.95
CA GLU A 139 24.14 5.71 5.97
C GLU A 139 24.64 7.01 6.63
N ASN A 140 23.84 7.57 7.52
CA ASN A 140 24.15 8.80 8.27
C ASN A 140 25.03 8.57 9.52
N GLY A 141 25.59 7.37 9.69
CA GLY A 141 26.50 7.08 10.79
C GLY A 141 25.83 6.59 12.09
N ALA A 142 24.51 6.49 12.17
CA ALA A 142 23.84 5.95 13.34
C ALA A 142 24.17 4.45 13.54
N LYS A 143 24.32 4.03 14.78
CA LYS A 143 24.39 2.59 15.12
C LYS A 143 22.96 2.06 15.14
N VAL A 144 22.67 1.13 14.24
CA VAL A 144 21.31 0.62 14.01
C VAL A 144 21.27 -0.87 14.24
N LEU A 145 20.29 -1.32 15.01
CA LEU A 145 19.88 -2.72 15.09
C LEU A 145 18.45 -2.81 14.56
N LEU A 146 18.27 -3.46 13.41
CA LEU A 146 16.96 -3.82 12.87
C LEU A 146 16.58 -5.21 13.40
N ILE A 147 15.44 -5.28 14.06
CA ILE A 147 14.90 -6.53 14.63
C ILE A 147 13.65 -6.91 13.83
N ASP A 148 13.64 -8.10 13.26
CA ASP A 148 12.43 -8.66 12.68
C ASP A 148 11.58 -9.29 13.81
N ALA A 149 10.54 -8.57 14.20
CA ALA A 149 9.61 -9.00 15.25
C ALA A 149 8.33 -9.66 14.66
N ASP A 150 8.23 -9.82 13.34
CA ASP A 150 7.14 -10.55 12.71
C ASP A 150 7.42 -12.06 12.74
N LEU A 151 7.16 -12.67 13.90
CA LEU A 151 7.35 -14.12 14.09
C LEU A 151 6.35 -14.98 13.31
N ARG A 152 5.29 -14.37 12.76
CA ARG A 152 4.27 -15.09 11.97
C ARG A 152 4.68 -15.20 10.50
N HIS A 153 5.17 -14.11 9.95
CA HIS A 153 5.58 -13.98 8.55
C HIS A 153 6.93 -13.26 8.46
N PRO A 154 8.00 -13.90 8.99
CA PRO A 154 9.34 -13.31 8.97
C PRO A 154 9.80 -13.13 7.53
N PHE A 155 10.32 -11.95 7.20
CA PHE A 155 10.72 -11.66 5.81
C PHE A 155 12.00 -10.81 5.70
N VAL A 156 12.53 -10.28 6.79
CA VAL A 156 13.72 -9.41 6.73
C VAL A 156 14.96 -10.16 6.26
N ALA A 157 15.18 -11.40 6.76
CA ALA A 157 16.33 -12.20 6.36
C ALA A 157 16.29 -12.53 4.88
N ASP A 158 15.17 -13.06 4.39
CA ASP A 158 14.98 -13.39 2.96
C ASP A 158 15.15 -12.15 2.08
N ARG A 159 14.59 -11.03 2.51
CA ARG A 159 14.68 -9.75 1.82
C ARG A 159 16.10 -9.25 1.65
N LEU A 160 16.96 -9.50 2.64
CA LEU A 160 18.34 -9.01 2.66
C LEU A 160 19.36 -10.07 2.23
N GLY A 161 18.90 -11.28 1.90
CA GLY A 161 19.77 -12.41 1.57
C GLY A 161 20.65 -12.85 2.76
N LEU A 162 20.09 -12.77 3.99
CA LEU A 162 20.73 -13.17 5.23
C LEU A 162 20.25 -14.55 5.69
N GLU A 163 21.00 -15.18 6.56
CA GLU A 163 20.58 -16.42 7.18
C GLU A 163 19.46 -16.17 8.19
N GLY A 164 18.30 -16.80 7.97
CA GLY A 164 17.11 -16.69 8.84
C GLY A 164 16.98 -17.81 9.89
N GLY A 165 17.93 -18.76 9.93
CA GLY A 165 17.84 -19.96 10.76
C GLY A 165 17.92 -19.70 12.27
N ALA A 166 18.59 -18.65 12.71
CA ALA A 166 18.66 -18.20 14.10
C ALA A 166 18.20 -16.76 14.23
N GLY A 167 17.48 -16.40 15.29
CA GLY A 167 16.97 -15.05 15.44
C GLY A 167 16.25 -14.80 16.76
N LEU A 168 15.40 -13.79 16.76
CA LEU A 168 14.66 -13.30 17.93
C LEU A 168 13.93 -14.42 18.69
N ALA A 169 13.31 -15.37 17.98
CA ALA A 169 12.62 -16.50 18.62
C ALA A 169 13.55 -17.32 19.52
N HIS A 170 14.79 -17.54 19.13
CA HIS A 170 15.78 -18.26 19.93
C HIS A 170 16.22 -17.44 21.16
N VAL A 171 16.34 -16.13 21.02
CA VAL A 171 16.68 -15.24 22.13
C VAL A 171 15.56 -15.23 23.16
N LEU A 172 14.30 -15.11 22.72
CA LEU A 172 13.12 -15.08 23.58
C LEU A 172 12.90 -16.41 24.32
N SER A 173 13.28 -17.54 23.70
CA SER A 173 13.21 -18.87 24.31
C SER A 173 14.43 -19.22 25.17
N GLY A 174 15.42 -18.32 25.26
CA GLY A 174 16.64 -18.56 26.03
C GLY A 174 17.62 -19.54 25.38
N GLN A 175 17.44 -19.89 24.09
CA GLN A 175 18.27 -20.85 23.36
C GLN A 175 19.52 -20.20 22.75
N ALA A 176 19.54 -18.88 22.58
CA ALA A 176 20.68 -18.14 22.05
C ALA A 176 20.82 -16.78 22.73
N MET A 177 22.05 -16.26 22.74
CA MET A 177 22.28 -14.88 23.14
C MET A 177 22.11 -13.93 21.95
N VAL A 178 21.76 -12.68 22.23
CA VAL A 178 21.62 -11.62 21.18
C VAL A 178 22.83 -11.58 20.25
N LYS A 179 24.04 -11.64 20.80
CA LYS A 179 25.29 -11.59 20.02
C LYS A 179 25.45 -12.73 19.02
N ASP A 180 24.80 -13.88 19.26
CA ASP A 180 24.97 -15.09 18.46
C ASP A 180 24.02 -15.10 17.24
N VAL A 181 22.95 -14.27 17.27
CA VAL A 181 21.92 -14.22 16.24
C VAL A 181 21.93 -12.94 15.42
N VAL A 182 22.70 -11.93 15.84
CA VAL A 182 22.81 -10.65 15.16
C VAL A 182 23.83 -10.76 14.04
N GLN A 183 23.43 -10.34 12.83
CA GLN A 183 24.26 -10.35 11.65
C GLN A 183 24.58 -8.92 11.21
N ARG A 184 25.80 -8.68 10.72
CA ARG A 184 26.19 -7.40 10.15
C ARG A 184 25.75 -7.33 8.70
N TYR A 185 25.22 -6.19 8.29
CA TYR A 185 24.77 -5.97 6.93
C TYR A 185 25.33 -4.65 6.37
N TRP A 186 25.81 -4.65 5.13
CA TRP A 186 26.28 -3.52 4.33
C TRP A 186 27.32 -2.63 5.02
N LYS A 187 27.01 -1.96 6.14
CA LYS A 187 27.91 -1.10 6.90
C LYS A 187 28.22 -1.69 8.29
N PRO A 188 29.38 -1.36 8.88
CA PRO A 188 29.75 -1.90 10.19
C PRO A 188 28.83 -1.47 11.33
N ASN A 189 28.05 -0.41 11.15
CA ASN A 189 27.10 0.15 12.10
C ASN A 189 25.66 -0.29 11.87
N LEU A 190 25.38 -1.15 10.86
CA LEU A 190 24.06 -1.74 10.62
C LEU A 190 24.07 -3.23 10.97
N HIS A 191 23.25 -3.58 11.93
CA HIS A 191 23.07 -4.93 12.41
C HIS A 191 21.62 -5.36 12.23
N ILE A 192 21.41 -6.62 11.88
CA ILE A 192 20.11 -7.22 11.65
C ILE A 192 19.95 -8.41 12.59
N MET A 193 18.84 -8.47 13.30
CA MET A 193 18.40 -9.64 14.02
C MET A 193 17.19 -10.24 13.30
N PRO A 194 17.33 -11.37 12.61
CA PRO A 194 16.21 -12.08 12.03
C PRO A 194 15.19 -12.53 13.07
N ALA A 195 13.99 -12.83 12.64
CA ALA A 195 12.98 -13.41 13.54
C ALA A 195 13.35 -14.81 14.04
N GLY A 196 14.09 -15.56 13.22
CA GLY A 196 14.32 -16.99 13.44
C GLY A 196 13.16 -17.84 12.91
N PRO A 197 13.15 -19.16 13.21
CA PRO A 197 12.10 -20.04 12.76
C PRO A 197 10.77 -19.69 13.44
N LYS A 198 9.68 -19.91 12.72
CA LYS A 198 8.34 -19.69 13.23
C LYS A 198 8.10 -20.57 14.47
N PRO A 199 7.84 -19.99 15.65
CA PRO A 199 7.54 -20.79 16.84
C PRO A 199 6.20 -21.51 16.68
N PRO A 200 6.04 -22.72 17.29
CA PRO A 200 4.82 -23.51 17.16
C PRO A 200 3.57 -22.82 17.69
N ASN A 201 3.72 -21.80 18.53
CA ASN A 201 2.64 -21.07 19.17
C ASN A 201 2.51 -19.61 18.67
N ALA A 202 3.01 -19.30 17.49
CA ALA A 202 2.83 -17.98 16.86
C ALA A 202 1.42 -17.82 16.27
N SER A 203 0.39 -17.99 17.09
CA SER A 203 -1.02 -17.76 16.74
C SER A 203 -1.50 -16.39 17.19
#